data_e0fce9bc07cb0c886616383dbb154043
#
_entry.id   e0fce9bc07cb0c886616383dbb154043
#
_cell.length_a   1.000
_cell.length_b   1.000
_cell.length_c   1.000
_cell.angle_alpha   90.00
_cell.angle_beta   90.00
_cell.angle_gamma   90.00
#
_symmetry.space_group_name_H-M   'P 1'
#
loop_
_entity.id
_entity.type
_entity.pdbx_description
1 polymer ?
#
loop_
_entity_poly.entity_id
_entity_poly.type
_entity_poly.pdbx_seq_one_letter_code
_entity_poly.pdbx_strand_id
1 'polypeptide(L)'
;MTIRTLAVIGTGLIGTSVALAARAHGVSVYLSDRDESAVRAAAVLGAGRPQLPRDPVDLAVLAVPPSQIAPVLSELQARGLASSYTDVASVKALAEREILDTAPDPSRYIGGHPLAGRERSGPLAARAELFRDRPWVLTPTRLTSRAAFGRALDLIALCGAVPRVMRARAHDDAVALTSHAPHLVASLMAARLREGPVDAARLAGQGLRDTTRIARGDSRLWSDIVESNAAAVADILTRLQEDLSSVVAALYDLADRERGRELSGKSRHTLVDLLDRGAAGVGELDEPRPGQPVPCPPR
;
A
#
# COMPACT_ATOMS: atom_id res chain seq x y z
N MET A 1 20.52 12.07 13.79
CA MET A 1 19.25 12.46 13.14
C MET A 1 19.54 13.62 12.22
N THR A 2 19.30 13.44 10.92
CA THR A 2 19.67 14.43 9.89
C THR A 2 18.48 15.29 9.44
N ILE A 3 17.23 14.92 9.78
CA ILE A 3 16.01 15.64 9.40
C ILE A 3 15.64 16.66 10.49
N ARG A 4 15.67 17.95 10.18
CA ARG A 4 15.18 19.06 11.00
C ARG A 4 13.94 19.70 10.42
N THR A 5 13.83 19.66 9.07
CA THR A 5 12.75 20.26 8.30
C THR A 5 12.16 19.26 7.32
N LEU A 6 10.83 19.18 7.27
CA LEU A 6 10.09 18.24 6.45
C LEU A 6 8.98 18.97 5.68
N ALA A 7 8.82 18.69 4.39
CA ALA A 7 7.63 19.05 3.65
C ALA A 7 6.81 17.80 3.37
N VAL A 8 5.51 17.86 3.65
CA VAL A 8 4.55 16.78 3.33
C VAL A 8 3.59 17.29 2.26
N ILE A 9 3.61 16.62 1.12
CA ILE A 9 2.79 16.92 -0.04
C ILE A 9 1.71 15.85 -0.15
N GLY A 10 0.49 16.24 0.15
CA GLY A 10 -0.64 15.34 0.38
C GLY A 10 -0.93 15.17 1.88
N THR A 11 -2.07 15.72 2.32
CA THR A 11 -2.48 15.73 3.74
C THR A 11 -3.66 14.78 4.01
N GLY A 12 -3.66 13.64 3.34
CA GLY A 12 -4.54 12.51 3.64
C GLY A 12 -4.14 11.81 4.95
N LEU A 13 -4.68 10.61 5.16
CA LEU A 13 -4.36 9.77 6.33
C LEU A 13 -2.85 9.58 6.52
N ILE A 14 -2.15 9.11 5.48
CA ILE A 14 -0.74 8.72 5.57
C ILE A 14 0.15 9.96 5.74
N GLY A 15 0.00 10.96 4.86
CA GLY A 15 0.82 12.18 4.93
C GLY A 15 0.66 12.92 6.26
N THR A 16 -0.58 13.06 6.76
CA THR A 16 -0.81 13.70 8.07
C THR A 16 -0.25 12.86 9.22
N SER A 17 -0.30 11.52 9.15
CA SER A 17 0.30 10.65 10.18
C SER A 17 1.82 10.77 10.20
N VAL A 18 2.49 10.83 9.04
CA VAL A 18 3.93 11.10 8.92
C VAL A 18 4.27 12.45 9.54
N ALA A 19 3.50 13.48 9.21
CA ALA A 19 3.67 14.83 9.72
C ALA A 19 3.56 14.87 11.25
N LEU A 20 2.53 14.24 11.83
CA LEU A 20 2.34 14.14 13.28
C LEU A 20 3.49 13.40 13.96
N ALA A 21 3.94 12.27 13.42
CA ALA A 21 5.07 11.50 13.94
C ALA A 21 6.36 12.34 13.94
N ALA A 22 6.67 13.03 12.84
CA ALA A 22 7.85 13.90 12.74
C ALA A 22 7.76 15.07 13.75
N ARG A 23 6.59 15.70 13.90
CA ARG A 23 6.35 16.79 14.85
C ARG A 23 6.56 16.35 16.29
N ALA A 24 6.16 15.14 16.66
CA ALA A 24 6.37 14.59 18.01
C ALA A 24 7.86 14.51 18.39
N HIS A 25 8.76 14.49 17.38
CA HIS A 25 10.22 14.49 17.57
C HIS A 25 10.87 15.86 17.31
N GLY A 26 10.08 16.95 17.28
CA GLY A 26 10.59 18.33 17.16
C GLY A 26 10.96 18.76 15.75
N VAL A 27 10.61 17.98 14.72
CA VAL A 27 10.85 18.37 13.30
C VAL A 27 9.91 19.50 12.91
N SER A 28 10.43 20.52 12.22
CA SER A 28 9.61 21.58 11.61
C SER A 28 8.95 21.05 10.36
N VAL A 29 7.60 20.92 10.34
CA VAL A 29 6.84 20.35 9.24
C VAL A 29 6.03 21.41 8.51
N TYR A 30 6.08 21.36 7.18
CA TYR A 30 5.33 22.17 6.24
C TYR A 30 4.35 21.28 5.47
N LEU A 31 3.11 21.74 5.28
CA LEU A 31 2.02 20.98 4.69
C LEU A 31 1.57 21.62 3.39
N SER A 32 1.34 20.80 2.37
CA SER A 32 0.73 21.22 1.11
C SER A 32 -0.19 20.11 0.59
N ASP A 33 -1.31 20.49 0.05
CA ASP A 33 -2.26 19.63 -0.65
C ASP A 33 -3.02 20.48 -1.67
N ARG A 34 -3.55 19.87 -2.72
CA ARG A 34 -4.49 20.54 -3.64
C ARG A 34 -5.84 20.87 -2.98
N ASP A 35 -6.20 20.09 -1.93
CA ASP A 35 -7.36 20.36 -1.07
C ASP A 35 -6.93 21.19 0.15
N GLU A 36 -7.14 22.50 0.08
CA GLU A 36 -6.83 23.40 1.18
C GLU A 36 -7.60 23.06 2.48
N SER A 37 -8.77 22.42 2.39
CA SER A 37 -9.53 22.02 3.57
C SER A 37 -8.81 20.89 4.32
N ALA A 38 -8.20 19.95 3.60
CA ALA A 38 -7.37 18.90 4.17
C ALA A 38 -6.11 19.46 4.84
N VAL A 39 -5.45 20.44 4.20
CA VAL A 39 -4.29 21.15 4.79
C VAL A 39 -4.67 21.83 6.11
N ARG A 40 -5.78 22.59 6.12
CA ARG A 40 -6.27 23.26 7.33
C ARG A 40 -6.60 22.26 8.44
N ALA A 41 -7.28 21.15 8.10
CA ALA A 41 -7.61 20.11 9.07
C ALA A 41 -6.34 19.46 9.66
N ALA A 42 -5.35 19.13 8.83
CA ALA A 42 -4.06 18.60 9.30
C ALA A 42 -3.32 19.60 10.19
N ALA A 43 -3.34 20.90 9.86
CA ALA A 43 -2.71 21.94 10.66
C ALA A 43 -3.38 22.10 12.03
N VAL A 44 -4.70 22.05 12.09
CA VAL A 44 -5.48 22.09 13.36
C VAL A 44 -5.14 20.89 14.25
N LEU A 45 -4.86 19.73 13.67
CA LEU A 45 -4.38 18.54 14.40
C LEU A 45 -2.93 18.67 14.90
N GLY A 46 -2.23 19.79 14.59
CA GLY A 46 -0.85 20.01 14.98
C GLY A 46 0.18 19.32 14.08
N ALA A 47 -0.22 18.83 12.88
CA ALA A 47 0.67 18.13 11.97
C ALA A 47 1.75 19.02 11.35
N GLY A 48 1.53 20.35 11.27
CA GLY A 48 2.52 21.28 10.72
C GLY A 48 1.94 22.62 10.31
N ARG A 49 2.75 23.40 9.60
CA ARG A 49 2.37 24.73 9.07
C ARG A 49 1.68 24.59 7.72
N PRO A 50 0.53 25.22 7.47
CA PRO A 50 -0.26 25.09 6.23
C PRO A 50 0.32 25.97 5.11
N GLN A 51 1.61 25.85 4.83
CA GLN A 51 2.32 26.58 3.79
C GLN A 51 3.61 25.85 3.38
N LEU A 52 4.07 26.06 2.17
CA LEU A 52 5.40 25.62 1.76
C LEU A 52 6.51 26.51 2.36
N PRO A 53 7.69 25.97 2.65
CA PRO A 53 8.82 26.73 3.16
C PRO A 53 9.38 27.68 2.10
N ARG A 54 10.09 28.74 2.54
CA ARG A 54 10.85 29.63 1.66
C ARG A 54 12.19 29.03 1.26
N ASP A 55 12.85 28.39 2.24
CA ASP A 55 14.15 27.74 2.04
C ASP A 55 13.96 26.24 1.82
N PRO A 56 14.88 25.55 1.12
CA PRO A 56 14.81 24.11 0.92
C PRO A 56 14.77 23.33 2.23
N VAL A 57 13.89 22.34 2.33
CA VAL A 57 13.84 21.44 3.47
C VAL A 57 14.79 20.25 3.32
N ASP A 58 15.08 19.54 4.41
CA ASP A 58 15.93 18.37 4.38
C ASP A 58 15.29 17.23 3.56
N LEU A 59 13.98 16.99 3.76
CA LEU A 59 13.25 15.93 3.08
C LEU A 59 11.84 16.40 2.69
N ALA A 60 11.40 16.03 1.48
CA ALA A 60 10.00 16.11 1.07
C ALA A 60 9.39 14.70 0.97
N VAL A 61 8.20 14.53 1.53
CA VAL A 61 7.41 13.29 1.48
C VAL A 61 6.20 13.50 0.57
N LEU A 62 6.12 12.72 -0.51
CA LEU A 62 5.02 12.75 -1.47
C LEU A 62 3.97 11.73 -1.03
N ALA A 63 2.86 12.21 -0.48
CA ALA A 63 1.72 11.40 -0.04
C ALA A 63 0.53 11.60 -0.98
N VAL A 64 0.79 11.53 -2.27
CA VAL A 64 -0.16 11.67 -3.37
C VAL A 64 -0.42 10.30 -4.04
N PRO A 65 -1.47 10.16 -4.86
CA PRO A 65 -1.73 8.92 -5.58
C PRO A 65 -0.53 8.45 -6.42
N PRO A 66 -0.37 7.12 -6.65
CA PRO A 66 0.77 6.57 -7.41
C PRO A 66 1.03 7.25 -8.75
N SER A 67 0.00 7.51 -9.54
CA SER A 67 0.09 8.18 -10.85
C SER A 67 0.60 9.63 -10.77
N GLN A 68 0.57 10.26 -9.59
CA GLN A 68 0.98 11.65 -9.39
C GLN A 68 2.41 11.79 -8.84
N ILE A 69 3.08 10.70 -8.49
CA ILE A 69 4.40 10.75 -7.84
C ILE A 69 5.45 11.42 -8.77
N ALA A 70 5.60 10.92 -9.99
CA ALA A 70 6.63 11.42 -10.91
C ALA A 70 6.41 12.89 -11.33
N PRO A 71 5.22 13.32 -11.77
CA PRO A 71 4.98 14.72 -12.13
C PRO A 71 5.15 15.66 -10.93
N VAL A 72 4.65 15.31 -9.75
CA VAL A 72 4.82 16.13 -8.55
C VAL A 72 6.29 16.20 -8.13
N LEU A 73 7.03 15.10 -8.16
CA LEU A 73 8.46 15.09 -7.87
C LEU A 73 9.22 16.04 -8.80
N SER A 74 8.97 15.95 -10.10
CA SER A 74 9.65 16.78 -11.11
C SER A 74 9.40 18.28 -10.88
N GLU A 75 8.15 18.66 -10.58
CA GLU A 75 7.80 20.04 -10.23
C GLU A 75 8.55 20.51 -8.98
N LEU A 76 8.52 19.71 -7.91
CA LEU A 76 9.13 20.09 -6.64
C LEU A 76 10.66 20.17 -6.72
N GLN A 77 11.29 19.30 -7.52
CA GLN A 77 12.72 19.36 -7.78
C GLN A 77 13.11 20.60 -8.60
N ALA A 78 12.33 20.94 -9.63
CA ALA A 78 12.54 22.15 -10.42
C ALA A 78 12.44 23.42 -9.56
N ARG A 79 11.60 23.42 -8.53
CA ARG A 79 11.46 24.52 -7.55
C ARG A 79 12.51 24.48 -6.44
N GLY A 80 13.35 23.44 -6.37
CA GLY A 80 14.36 23.30 -5.32
C GLY A 80 13.78 23.12 -3.91
N LEU A 81 12.57 22.53 -3.77
CA LEU A 81 11.84 22.48 -2.50
C LEU A 81 12.59 21.74 -1.38
N ALA A 82 13.30 20.67 -1.68
CA ALA A 82 13.97 19.84 -0.68
C ALA A 82 15.33 19.32 -1.14
N SER A 83 16.17 18.93 -0.18
CA SER A 83 17.46 18.29 -0.47
C SER A 83 17.32 16.82 -0.88
N SER A 84 16.28 16.12 -0.39
CA SER A 84 15.93 14.75 -0.78
C SER A 84 14.42 14.57 -0.79
N TYR A 85 13.97 13.52 -1.48
CA TYR A 85 12.55 13.23 -1.70
C TYR A 85 12.28 11.75 -1.47
N THR A 86 11.12 11.45 -0.88
CA THR A 86 10.57 10.09 -0.79
C THR A 86 9.06 10.14 -0.99
N ASP A 87 8.45 9.02 -1.26
CA ASP A 87 7.00 8.89 -1.31
C ASP A 87 6.48 7.85 -0.31
N VAL A 88 5.17 7.72 -0.24
CA VAL A 88 4.47 6.74 0.60
C VAL A 88 3.42 5.96 -0.20
N ALA A 89 3.51 5.97 -1.51
CA ALA A 89 2.55 5.30 -2.39
C ALA A 89 2.64 3.78 -2.30
N SER A 90 1.52 3.11 -2.57
CA SER A 90 1.41 1.65 -2.46
C SER A 90 1.99 0.89 -3.65
N VAL A 91 2.41 1.56 -4.72
CA VAL A 91 3.02 0.97 -5.92
C VAL A 91 4.33 1.69 -6.23
N LYS A 92 5.35 0.99 -6.70
CA LYS A 92 6.70 1.54 -6.86
C LYS A 92 7.23 1.50 -8.29
N ALA A 93 7.04 0.40 -9.03
CA ALA A 93 7.74 0.16 -10.29
C ALA A 93 7.36 1.15 -11.40
N LEU A 94 6.09 1.55 -11.49
CA LEU A 94 5.65 2.55 -12.47
C LEU A 94 6.28 3.91 -12.17
N ALA A 95 6.12 4.40 -10.94
CA ALA A 95 6.67 5.68 -10.52
C ALA A 95 8.21 5.72 -10.64
N GLU A 96 8.91 4.63 -10.27
CA GLU A 96 10.37 4.52 -10.42
C GLU A 96 10.80 4.73 -11.87
N ARG A 97 10.15 4.04 -12.83
CA ARG A 97 10.45 4.16 -14.26
C ARG A 97 10.24 5.59 -14.75
N GLU A 98 9.08 6.17 -14.46
CA GLU A 98 8.76 7.55 -14.87
C GLU A 98 9.73 8.58 -14.26
N ILE A 99 10.11 8.40 -12.99
CA ILE A 99 11.09 9.27 -12.32
C ILE A 99 12.47 9.18 -12.96
N LEU A 100 12.92 7.97 -13.32
CA LEU A 100 14.21 7.79 -14.00
C LEU A 100 14.24 8.49 -15.38
N ASP A 101 13.08 8.58 -16.03
CA ASP A 101 12.94 9.20 -17.34
C ASP A 101 12.73 10.73 -17.29
N THR A 102 12.06 11.26 -16.24
CA THR A 102 11.53 12.64 -16.24
C THR A 102 12.04 13.53 -15.13
N ALA A 103 12.54 12.97 -14.01
CA ALA A 103 12.94 13.78 -12.87
C ALA A 103 14.24 14.55 -13.16
N PRO A 104 14.33 15.84 -12.77
CA PRO A 104 15.55 16.64 -12.92
C PRO A 104 16.80 16.02 -12.25
N ASP A 105 16.61 15.39 -11.08
CA ASP A 105 17.66 14.70 -10.35
C ASP A 105 17.12 13.45 -9.62
N PRO A 106 17.06 12.30 -10.29
CA PRO A 106 16.59 11.05 -9.67
C PRO A 106 17.47 10.56 -8.51
N SER A 107 18.72 11.06 -8.38
CA SER A 107 19.59 10.66 -7.28
C SER A 107 19.12 11.14 -5.91
N ARG A 108 18.31 12.19 -5.89
CA ARG A 108 17.74 12.79 -4.68
C ARG A 108 16.43 12.11 -4.22
N TYR A 109 15.98 11.09 -4.95
CA TYR A 109 14.75 10.38 -4.66
C TYR A 109 15.00 8.93 -4.22
N ILE A 110 14.11 8.45 -3.34
CA ILE A 110 13.98 7.04 -2.97
C ILE A 110 12.51 6.70 -2.77
N GLY A 111 12.03 5.65 -3.42
CA GLY A 111 10.67 5.15 -3.23
C GLY A 111 10.47 4.61 -1.82
N GLY A 112 9.31 4.88 -1.24
CA GLY A 112 8.90 4.41 0.08
C GLY A 112 7.46 3.89 0.09
N HIS A 113 7.16 2.95 0.99
CA HIS A 113 5.80 2.48 1.22
C HIS A 113 5.65 1.97 2.67
N PRO A 114 4.99 2.72 3.57
CA PRO A 114 4.60 2.21 4.87
C PRO A 114 3.46 1.20 4.71
N LEU A 115 3.67 -0.05 5.15
CA LEU A 115 2.63 -1.09 5.11
C LEU A 115 1.66 -0.90 6.29
N ALA A 116 1.01 0.25 6.30
CA ALA A 116 0.06 0.67 7.32
C ALA A 116 -1.08 1.46 6.68
N GLY A 117 -2.30 1.23 7.14
CA GLY A 117 -3.49 1.91 6.64
C GLY A 117 -4.69 1.66 7.55
N ARG A 118 -5.78 2.33 7.25
CA ARG A 118 -7.08 2.18 7.92
C ARG A 118 -8.19 2.29 6.88
N GLU A 119 -9.38 1.82 7.23
CA GLU A 119 -10.57 1.91 6.37
C GLU A 119 -11.13 3.35 6.25
N ARG A 120 -10.63 4.27 7.08
CA ARG A 120 -11.00 5.69 7.04
C ARG A 120 -9.92 6.49 6.34
N SER A 121 -10.30 7.37 5.45
CA SER A 121 -9.44 8.31 4.74
C SER A 121 -9.44 9.71 5.38
N GLY A 122 -8.54 10.56 4.89
CA GLY A 122 -8.47 11.97 5.28
C GLY A 122 -7.66 12.24 6.55
N PRO A 123 -7.36 13.53 6.82
CA PRO A 123 -6.48 13.95 7.92
C PRO A 123 -7.06 13.62 9.31
N LEU A 124 -8.39 13.62 9.48
CA LEU A 124 -9.03 13.35 10.77
C LEU A 124 -8.85 11.91 11.27
N ALA A 125 -8.49 10.99 10.39
CA ALA A 125 -8.17 9.60 10.76
C ALA A 125 -6.69 9.40 11.11
N ALA A 126 -5.85 10.43 10.93
CA ALA A 126 -4.40 10.33 11.12
C ALA A 126 -4.00 10.16 12.59
N ARG A 127 -2.89 9.45 12.82
CA ARG A 127 -2.28 9.22 14.13
C ARG A 127 -0.77 9.14 14.00
N ALA A 128 -0.04 9.71 14.97
CA ALA A 128 1.42 9.66 14.99
C ALA A 128 1.97 8.23 15.08
N GLU A 129 1.26 7.34 15.77
CA GLU A 129 1.65 5.95 16.01
C GLU A 129 1.23 4.97 14.91
N LEU A 130 0.66 5.47 13.79
CA LEU A 130 0.12 4.62 12.71
C LEU A 130 1.13 3.60 12.17
N PHE A 131 2.40 3.96 12.18
CA PHE A 131 3.49 3.19 11.57
C PHE A 131 4.30 2.36 12.58
N ARG A 132 4.05 2.52 13.89
CA ARG A 132 4.84 1.87 14.94
C ARG A 132 4.87 0.35 14.74
N ASP A 133 6.09 -0.21 14.72
CA ASP A 133 6.37 -1.64 14.51
C ASP A 133 5.87 -2.20 13.17
N ARG A 134 5.44 -1.33 12.24
CA ARG A 134 4.98 -1.75 10.91
C ARG A 134 6.14 -1.74 9.92
N PRO A 135 6.16 -2.68 8.95
CA PRO A 135 7.14 -2.63 7.89
C PRO A 135 6.99 -1.34 7.06
N TRP A 136 8.12 -0.73 6.71
CA TRP A 136 8.18 0.35 5.75
C TRP A 136 9.20 -0.01 4.67
N VAL A 137 8.70 -0.25 3.47
CA VAL A 137 9.55 -0.64 2.34
C VAL A 137 10.25 0.58 1.78
N LEU A 138 11.54 0.42 1.44
CA LEU A 138 12.33 1.35 0.64
C LEU A 138 12.76 0.64 -0.65
N THR A 139 12.64 1.35 -1.78
CA THR A 139 13.04 0.84 -3.10
C THR A 139 14.12 1.75 -3.71
N PRO A 140 15.38 1.64 -3.26
CA PRO A 140 16.47 2.41 -3.84
C PRO A 140 16.75 1.96 -5.27
N THR A 141 16.99 2.94 -6.15
CA THR A 141 17.52 2.72 -7.50
C THR A 141 19.06 2.71 -7.48
N ARG A 142 19.69 2.42 -8.62
CA ARG A 142 21.16 2.56 -8.77
C ARG A 142 21.63 4.01 -8.61
N LEU A 143 20.75 4.98 -8.85
CA LEU A 143 21.06 6.42 -8.78
C LEU A 143 20.83 6.98 -7.39
N THR A 144 20.03 6.34 -6.55
CA THR A 144 19.67 6.85 -5.21
C THR A 144 20.92 7.16 -4.38
N SER A 145 21.07 8.41 -3.99
CA SER A 145 22.22 8.88 -3.20
C SER A 145 22.17 8.34 -1.76
N ARG A 146 23.35 8.23 -1.14
CA ARG A 146 23.45 7.89 0.29
C ARG A 146 22.69 8.88 1.19
N ALA A 147 22.65 10.15 0.80
CA ALA A 147 21.94 11.19 1.54
C ALA A 147 20.42 10.97 1.49
N ALA A 148 19.84 10.66 0.33
CA ALA A 148 18.42 10.36 0.18
C ALA A 148 18.06 9.08 0.95
N PHE A 149 18.86 8.03 0.83
CA PHE A 149 18.66 6.78 1.57
C PHE A 149 18.73 6.99 3.09
N GLY A 150 19.73 7.71 3.58
CA GLY A 150 19.90 7.99 5.01
C GLY A 150 18.75 8.82 5.58
N ARG A 151 18.26 9.85 4.87
CA ARG A 151 17.10 10.63 5.30
C ARG A 151 15.81 9.81 5.33
N ALA A 152 15.63 8.90 4.37
CA ALA A 152 14.47 8.00 4.40
C ALA A 152 14.52 7.05 5.62
N LEU A 153 15.69 6.52 5.97
CA LEU A 153 15.85 5.73 7.21
C LEU A 153 15.57 6.56 8.47
N ASP A 154 16.04 7.80 8.52
CA ASP A 154 15.74 8.70 9.64
C ASP A 154 14.22 8.96 9.76
N LEU A 155 13.51 9.17 8.63
CA LEU A 155 12.05 9.31 8.62
C LEU A 155 11.36 8.07 9.18
N ILE A 156 11.78 6.88 8.74
CA ILE A 156 11.23 5.60 9.21
C ILE A 156 11.43 5.46 10.72
N ALA A 157 12.61 5.81 11.23
CA ALA A 157 12.92 5.80 12.66
C ALA A 157 12.03 6.78 13.45
N LEU A 158 11.82 8.01 12.92
CA LEU A 158 10.89 8.99 13.51
C LEU A 158 9.46 8.46 13.61
N CYS A 159 9.03 7.66 12.63
CA CYS A 159 7.72 7.03 12.60
C CYS A 159 7.63 5.75 13.45
N GLY A 160 8.73 5.28 14.04
CA GLY A 160 8.78 4.02 14.80
C GLY A 160 8.54 2.79 13.93
N ALA A 161 8.76 2.89 12.62
CA ALA A 161 8.53 1.80 11.67
C ALA A 161 9.79 0.95 11.47
N VAL A 162 9.63 -0.23 10.86
CA VAL A 162 10.70 -1.20 10.62
C VAL A 162 11.09 -1.15 9.13
N PRO A 163 12.31 -0.70 8.77
CA PRO A 163 12.72 -0.59 7.38
C PRO A 163 12.88 -1.97 6.72
N ARG A 164 12.43 -2.07 5.46
CA ARG A 164 12.66 -3.21 4.57
C ARG A 164 13.14 -2.67 3.24
N VAL A 165 14.23 -3.22 2.69
CA VAL A 165 14.77 -2.79 1.39
C VAL A 165 14.53 -3.89 0.37
N MET A 166 13.93 -3.53 -0.77
CA MET A 166 13.72 -4.44 -1.90
C MET A 166 13.66 -3.68 -3.21
N ARG A 167 13.66 -4.41 -4.33
CA ARG A 167 13.48 -3.82 -5.66
C ARG A 167 12.01 -3.44 -5.86
N ALA A 168 11.74 -2.35 -6.58
CA ALA A 168 10.38 -1.86 -6.85
C ALA A 168 9.47 -2.95 -7.46
N ARG A 169 9.95 -3.71 -8.43
CA ARG A 169 9.18 -4.81 -9.04
C ARG A 169 8.84 -5.91 -8.03
N ALA A 170 9.82 -6.34 -7.22
CA ALA A 170 9.59 -7.36 -6.20
C ALA A 170 8.59 -6.89 -5.13
N HIS A 171 8.62 -5.59 -4.79
CA HIS A 171 7.61 -4.97 -3.93
C HIS A 171 6.22 -5.08 -4.56
N ASP A 172 6.08 -4.67 -5.82
CA ASP A 172 4.78 -4.63 -6.51
C ASP A 172 4.19 -6.03 -6.69
N ASP A 173 5.03 -7.04 -6.99
CA ASP A 173 4.60 -8.44 -7.05
C ASP A 173 4.11 -8.94 -5.66
N ALA A 174 4.81 -8.57 -4.58
CA ALA A 174 4.41 -8.93 -3.22
C ALA A 174 3.08 -8.28 -2.81
N VAL A 175 2.91 -6.96 -3.04
CA VAL A 175 1.68 -6.27 -2.65
C VAL A 175 0.50 -6.61 -3.58
N ALA A 176 0.74 -7.06 -4.81
CA ALA A 176 -0.30 -7.62 -5.65
C ALA A 176 -0.98 -8.81 -4.97
N LEU A 177 -0.18 -9.72 -4.38
CA LEU A 177 -0.69 -10.90 -3.66
C LEU A 177 -1.27 -10.56 -2.29
N THR A 178 -0.59 -9.69 -1.52
CA THR A 178 -0.92 -9.49 -0.10
C THR A 178 -1.93 -8.36 0.16
N SER A 179 -2.22 -7.53 -0.86
CA SER A 179 -3.08 -6.35 -0.72
C SER A 179 -4.05 -6.17 -1.88
N HIS A 180 -3.55 -6.06 -3.13
CA HIS A 180 -4.35 -5.58 -4.25
C HIS A 180 -5.37 -6.63 -4.73
N ALA A 181 -4.94 -7.88 -4.98
CA ALA A 181 -5.83 -8.96 -5.36
C ALA A 181 -6.84 -9.29 -4.23
N PRO A 182 -6.44 -9.41 -2.94
CA PRO A 182 -7.38 -9.54 -1.84
C PRO A 182 -8.46 -8.47 -1.79
N HIS A 183 -8.11 -7.21 -2.06
CA HIS A 183 -9.10 -6.11 -2.10
C HIS A 183 -10.14 -6.31 -3.19
N LEU A 184 -9.71 -6.70 -4.40
CA LEU A 184 -10.61 -6.95 -5.53
C LEU A 184 -11.49 -8.18 -5.27
N VAL A 185 -10.94 -9.26 -4.71
CA VAL A 185 -11.71 -10.47 -4.33
C VAL A 185 -12.75 -10.14 -3.27
N ALA A 186 -12.38 -9.39 -2.24
CA ALA A 186 -13.31 -8.91 -1.21
C ALA A 186 -14.43 -8.04 -1.82
N SER A 187 -14.10 -7.17 -2.78
CA SER A 187 -15.07 -6.31 -3.48
C SER A 187 -16.03 -7.13 -4.35
N LEU A 188 -15.52 -8.14 -5.06
CA LEU A 188 -16.33 -9.06 -5.85
C LEU A 188 -17.31 -9.84 -4.96
N MET A 189 -16.85 -10.36 -3.81
CA MET A 189 -17.71 -11.06 -2.85
C MET A 189 -18.76 -10.11 -2.25
N ALA A 190 -18.37 -8.90 -1.84
CA ALA A 190 -19.31 -7.92 -1.29
C ALA A 190 -20.37 -7.49 -2.30
N ALA A 191 -20.04 -7.37 -3.59
CA ALA A 191 -20.97 -7.03 -4.65
C ALA A 191 -22.10 -8.07 -4.80
N ARG A 192 -21.80 -9.36 -4.58
CA ARG A 192 -22.82 -10.44 -4.63
C ARG A 192 -23.92 -10.28 -3.58
N LEU A 193 -23.66 -9.59 -2.46
CA LEU A 193 -24.69 -9.33 -1.45
C LEU A 193 -25.83 -8.44 -1.96
N ARG A 194 -25.59 -7.64 -3.00
CA ARG A 194 -26.63 -6.79 -3.61
C ARG A 194 -27.55 -7.58 -4.56
N GLU A 195 -27.08 -8.72 -5.06
CA GLU A 195 -27.75 -9.55 -6.05
C GLU A 195 -28.31 -10.84 -5.40
N GLY A 196 -27.95 -11.10 -4.15
CA GLY A 196 -28.37 -12.28 -3.39
C GLY A 196 -29.81 -12.19 -2.84
N PRO A 197 -30.29 -13.26 -2.19
CA PRO A 197 -31.58 -13.26 -1.53
C PRO A 197 -31.71 -12.11 -0.52
N VAL A 198 -32.92 -11.56 -0.37
CA VAL A 198 -33.22 -10.40 0.50
C VAL A 198 -32.69 -10.55 1.92
N ASP A 199 -32.70 -11.76 2.46
CA ASP A 199 -32.25 -12.05 3.81
C ASP A 199 -30.76 -12.45 3.93
N ALA A 200 -30.05 -12.57 2.82
CA ALA A 200 -28.62 -13.00 2.85
C ALA A 200 -27.76 -12.13 3.77
N ALA A 201 -27.95 -10.82 3.74
CA ALA A 201 -27.21 -9.89 4.59
C ALA A 201 -27.51 -10.05 6.09
N ARG A 202 -28.72 -10.52 6.46
CA ARG A 202 -29.13 -10.79 7.84
C ARG A 202 -28.48 -12.06 8.41
N LEU A 203 -28.14 -13.00 7.53
CA LEU A 203 -27.44 -14.24 7.88
C LEU A 203 -25.92 -14.09 7.89
N ALA A 204 -25.41 -12.88 7.58
CA ALA A 204 -23.97 -12.60 7.52
C ALA A 204 -23.32 -12.72 8.90
N GLY A 205 -22.55 -13.79 9.10
CA GLY A 205 -21.71 -14.00 10.29
C GLY A 205 -20.39 -13.20 10.22
N GLN A 206 -19.52 -13.40 11.22
CA GLN A 206 -18.24 -12.70 11.36
C GLN A 206 -17.31 -13.01 10.17
N GLY A 207 -17.24 -14.26 9.70
CA GLY A 207 -16.38 -14.64 8.58
C GLY A 207 -16.62 -13.82 7.30
N LEU A 208 -17.90 -13.59 6.92
CA LEU A 208 -18.20 -12.75 5.76
C LEU A 208 -17.81 -11.29 6.01
N ARG A 209 -18.03 -10.77 7.22
CA ARG A 209 -17.66 -9.39 7.61
C ARG A 209 -16.15 -9.17 7.53
N ASP A 210 -15.36 -10.12 8.02
CA ASP A 210 -13.90 -10.06 7.99
C ASP A 210 -13.39 -10.12 6.55
N THR A 211 -13.91 -11.04 5.73
CA THR A 211 -13.53 -11.20 4.33
C THR A 211 -13.85 -9.95 3.51
N THR A 212 -15.00 -9.27 3.76
CA THR A 212 -15.45 -8.13 2.96
C THR A 212 -15.06 -6.77 3.55
N ARG A 213 -14.48 -6.73 4.74
CA ARG A 213 -14.15 -5.48 5.47
C ARG A 213 -13.32 -4.51 4.62
N ILE A 214 -12.32 -5.02 3.92
CA ILE A 214 -11.39 -4.20 3.12
C ILE A 214 -12.04 -3.60 1.87
N ALA A 215 -13.16 -4.13 1.38
CA ALA A 215 -13.91 -3.60 0.24
C ALA A 215 -14.49 -2.18 0.46
N ARG A 216 -14.40 -1.62 1.67
CA ARG A 216 -14.86 -0.26 2.02
C ARG A 216 -13.90 0.85 1.61
N GLY A 217 -12.77 0.54 0.98
CA GLY A 217 -11.78 1.52 0.55
C GLY A 217 -12.35 2.50 -0.49
N ASP A 218 -11.71 3.68 -0.59
CA ASP A 218 -12.05 4.68 -1.61
C ASP A 218 -11.81 4.11 -3.02
N SER A 219 -12.86 4.06 -3.84
CA SER A 219 -12.81 3.41 -5.14
C SER A 219 -11.88 4.11 -6.14
N ARG A 220 -11.71 5.44 -6.03
CA ARG A 220 -10.82 6.21 -6.92
C ARG A 220 -9.37 5.94 -6.59
N LEU A 221 -9.01 5.93 -5.30
CA LEU A 221 -7.67 5.58 -4.85
C LEU A 221 -7.33 4.14 -5.24
N TRP A 222 -8.26 3.20 -5.02
CA TRP A 222 -8.03 1.80 -5.34
C TRP A 222 -7.94 1.52 -6.84
N SER A 223 -8.70 2.25 -7.66
CA SER A 223 -8.56 2.19 -9.12
C SER A 223 -7.15 2.60 -9.56
N ASP A 224 -6.62 3.73 -9.05
CA ASP A 224 -5.27 4.21 -9.36
C ASP A 224 -4.18 3.21 -8.90
N ILE A 225 -4.33 2.63 -7.70
CA ILE A 225 -3.42 1.60 -7.19
C ILE A 225 -3.39 0.36 -8.08
N VAL A 226 -4.58 -0.17 -8.43
CA VAL A 226 -4.69 -1.39 -9.25
C VAL A 226 -4.21 -1.13 -10.67
N GLU A 227 -4.55 0.00 -11.27
CA GLU A 227 -4.08 0.41 -12.59
C GLU A 227 -2.55 0.50 -12.63
N SER A 228 -1.94 1.12 -11.61
CA SER A 228 -0.48 1.25 -11.50
C SER A 228 0.25 -0.08 -11.30
N ASN A 229 -0.44 -1.15 -10.90
CA ASN A 229 0.11 -2.51 -10.72
C ASN A 229 -0.65 -3.58 -11.50
N ALA A 230 -1.29 -3.21 -12.62
CA ALA A 230 -2.28 -4.03 -13.31
C ALA A 230 -1.75 -5.41 -13.73
N ALA A 231 -0.52 -5.49 -14.25
CA ALA A 231 0.05 -6.76 -14.72
C ALA A 231 0.20 -7.78 -13.58
N ALA A 232 0.82 -7.38 -12.46
CA ALA A 232 1.02 -8.28 -11.32
C ALA A 232 -0.32 -8.70 -10.67
N VAL A 233 -1.28 -7.79 -10.62
CA VAL A 233 -2.63 -8.08 -10.10
C VAL A 233 -3.37 -9.04 -11.04
N ALA A 234 -3.30 -8.83 -12.35
CA ALA A 234 -3.92 -9.71 -13.33
C ALA A 234 -3.37 -11.14 -13.27
N ASP A 235 -2.05 -11.30 -13.09
CA ASP A 235 -1.41 -12.60 -12.95
C ASP A 235 -1.94 -13.38 -11.73
N ILE A 236 -2.16 -12.71 -10.60
CA ILE A 236 -2.73 -13.34 -9.41
C ILE A 236 -4.21 -13.71 -9.62
N LEU A 237 -4.98 -12.80 -10.20
CA LEU A 237 -6.40 -13.04 -10.44
C LEU A 237 -6.64 -14.15 -11.47
N THR A 238 -5.77 -14.29 -12.48
CA THR A 238 -5.84 -15.39 -13.45
C THR A 238 -5.70 -16.74 -12.76
N ARG A 239 -4.72 -16.91 -11.86
CA ARG A 239 -4.56 -18.15 -11.08
C ARG A 239 -5.76 -18.42 -10.17
N LEU A 240 -6.30 -17.38 -9.51
CA LEU A 240 -7.53 -17.51 -8.72
C LEU A 240 -8.72 -17.90 -9.58
N GLN A 241 -8.82 -17.39 -10.81
CA GLN A 241 -9.88 -17.77 -11.76
C GLN A 241 -9.78 -19.24 -12.17
N GLU A 242 -8.57 -19.76 -12.40
CA GLU A 242 -8.33 -21.17 -12.73
C GLU A 242 -8.76 -22.09 -11.56
N ASP A 243 -8.34 -21.76 -10.35
CA ASP A 243 -8.75 -22.49 -9.15
C ASP A 243 -10.28 -22.42 -8.96
N LEU A 244 -10.88 -21.25 -9.10
CA LEU A 244 -12.33 -21.06 -8.97
C LEU A 244 -13.10 -21.85 -10.03
N SER A 245 -12.62 -21.91 -11.26
CA SER A 245 -13.22 -22.68 -12.36
C SER A 245 -13.23 -24.18 -12.02
N SER A 246 -12.12 -24.67 -11.44
CA SER A 246 -11.99 -26.06 -11.00
C SER A 246 -12.98 -26.39 -9.86
N VAL A 247 -13.14 -25.48 -8.91
CA VAL A 247 -14.11 -25.60 -7.81
C VAL A 247 -15.54 -25.61 -8.32
N VAL A 248 -15.88 -24.71 -9.24
CA VAL A 248 -17.23 -24.62 -9.84
C VAL A 248 -17.56 -25.91 -10.59
N ALA A 249 -16.63 -26.47 -11.38
CA ALA A 249 -16.83 -27.74 -12.06
C ALA A 249 -17.07 -28.89 -11.07
N ALA A 250 -16.24 -28.96 -10.02
CA ALA A 250 -16.39 -29.97 -8.96
C ALA A 250 -17.74 -29.87 -8.23
N LEU A 251 -18.23 -28.66 -7.98
CA LEU A 251 -19.52 -28.43 -7.33
C LEU A 251 -20.70 -28.85 -8.22
N TYR A 252 -20.64 -28.58 -9.53
CA TYR A 252 -21.68 -29.06 -10.46
C TYR A 252 -21.71 -30.58 -10.55
N ASP A 253 -20.54 -31.23 -10.62
CA ASP A 253 -20.47 -32.70 -10.60
C ASP A 253 -21.10 -33.27 -9.31
N LEU A 254 -20.83 -32.65 -8.15
CA LEU A 254 -21.40 -33.08 -6.86
C LEU A 254 -22.92 -32.84 -6.80
N ALA A 255 -23.42 -31.75 -7.35
CA ALA A 255 -24.87 -31.47 -7.43
C ALA A 255 -25.60 -32.45 -8.36
N ASP A 256 -24.97 -32.92 -9.44
CA ASP A 256 -25.55 -33.95 -10.33
C ASP A 256 -25.63 -35.35 -9.67
N ARG A 257 -24.80 -35.61 -8.64
CA ARG A 257 -24.90 -36.82 -7.81
C ARG A 257 -26.25 -36.94 -7.13
N GLU A 258 -26.80 -35.87 -6.64
CA GLU A 258 -28.14 -35.86 -6.02
C GLU A 258 -29.22 -36.28 -7.01
N ARG A 259 -28.95 -36.24 -8.31
CA ARG A 259 -29.80 -36.66 -9.43
C ARG A 259 -29.54 -38.09 -9.92
N GLY A 260 -28.72 -38.89 -9.18
CA GLY A 260 -28.55 -40.34 -9.41
C GLY A 260 -27.46 -40.75 -10.38
N ARG A 261 -26.50 -39.87 -10.72
CA ARG A 261 -25.30 -40.22 -11.50
C ARG A 261 -24.18 -40.75 -10.61
N GLU A 262 -23.55 -41.89 -10.97
CA GLU A 262 -22.31 -42.36 -10.35
C GLU A 262 -21.16 -41.38 -10.63
N LEU A 263 -20.45 -40.98 -9.56
CA LEU A 263 -19.34 -40.02 -9.67
C LEU A 263 -18.01 -40.62 -9.24
N SER A 264 -16.95 -40.18 -9.91
CA SER A 264 -15.60 -40.41 -9.47
C SER A 264 -15.31 -39.59 -8.19
N GLY A 265 -14.55 -40.16 -7.21
CA GLY A 265 -14.13 -39.45 -5.98
C GLY A 265 -13.29 -38.17 -6.26
N LYS A 266 -13.04 -37.84 -7.53
CA LYS A 266 -12.19 -36.75 -8.02
C LYS A 266 -12.69 -35.36 -7.59
N SER A 267 -14.02 -35.11 -7.72
CA SER A 267 -14.59 -33.78 -7.42
C SER A 267 -14.48 -33.42 -5.93
N ARG A 268 -14.71 -34.43 -5.04
CA ARG A 268 -14.48 -34.23 -3.61
C ARG A 268 -13.00 -34.00 -3.29
N HIS A 269 -12.10 -34.73 -3.95
CA HIS A 269 -10.66 -34.55 -3.78
C HIS A 269 -10.20 -33.15 -4.20
N THR A 270 -10.70 -32.60 -5.31
CA THR A 270 -10.43 -31.21 -5.73
C THR A 270 -10.80 -30.19 -4.66
N LEU A 271 -11.95 -30.34 -3.99
CA LEU A 271 -12.34 -29.42 -2.91
C LEU A 271 -11.46 -29.57 -1.67
N VAL A 272 -11.12 -30.80 -1.28
CA VAL A 272 -10.25 -31.07 -0.13
C VAL A 272 -8.85 -30.47 -0.40
N ASP A 273 -8.28 -30.73 -1.57
CA ASP A 273 -6.96 -30.22 -1.95
C ASP A 273 -6.90 -28.68 -1.89
N LEU A 274 -7.93 -28.00 -2.40
CA LEU A 274 -7.97 -26.52 -2.31
C LEU A 274 -8.04 -26.04 -0.87
N LEU A 275 -8.87 -26.65 -0.03
CA LEU A 275 -9.02 -26.27 1.37
C LEU A 275 -7.72 -26.52 2.16
N ASP A 276 -7.04 -27.63 1.91
CA ASP A 276 -5.75 -27.97 2.54
C ASP A 276 -4.65 -26.99 2.10
N ARG A 277 -4.58 -26.66 0.81
CA ARG A 277 -3.65 -25.61 0.29
C ARG A 277 -3.94 -24.25 0.92
N GLY A 278 -5.22 -23.91 1.11
CA GLY A 278 -5.62 -22.68 1.77
C GLY A 278 -5.17 -22.63 3.22
N ALA A 279 -5.39 -23.71 3.97
CA ALA A 279 -4.97 -23.83 5.37
C ALA A 279 -3.42 -23.73 5.51
N ALA A 280 -2.68 -24.40 4.62
CA ALA A 280 -1.23 -24.30 4.58
C ALA A 280 -0.76 -22.87 4.29
N GLY A 281 -1.43 -22.15 3.35
CA GLY A 281 -1.14 -20.75 3.05
C GLY A 281 -1.34 -19.81 4.24
N VAL A 282 -2.33 -20.06 5.12
CA VAL A 282 -2.50 -19.31 6.36
C VAL A 282 -1.33 -19.54 7.31
N GLY A 283 -0.81 -20.77 7.42
CA GLY A 283 0.36 -21.09 8.23
C GLY A 283 1.60 -20.26 7.89
N GLU A 284 1.79 -19.87 6.61
CA GLU A 284 2.87 -18.98 6.19
C GLU A 284 2.80 -17.57 6.78
N LEU A 285 1.61 -17.12 7.24
CA LEU A 285 1.43 -15.82 7.89
C LEU A 285 1.85 -15.84 9.37
N ASP A 286 1.78 -17.01 10.00
CA ASP A 286 2.05 -17.20 11.44
C ASP A 286 3.54 -17.46 11.73
N GLU A 287 4.33 -17.84 10.70
CA GLU A 287 5.76 -18.06 10.87
C GLU A 287 6.54 -16.73 10.91
N PRO A 288 7.27 -16.44 12.01
CA PRO A 288 8.14 -15.27 12.08
C PRO A 288 9.32 -15.45 11.13
N ARG A 289 9.29 -14.84 9.96
CA ARG A 289 10.45 -14.83 9.06
C ARG A 289 11.59 -14.03 9.70
N PRO A 290 12.78 -14.63 9.91
CA PRO A 290 13.90 -13.91 10.50
C PRO A 290 14.23 -12.68 9.65
N GLY A 291 14.42 -11.53 10.33
CA GLY A 291 14.70 -10.27 9.69
C GLY A 291 15.97 -10.35 8.84
N GLN A 292 15.85 -10.25 7.53
CA GLN A 292 17.01 -10.04 6.68
C GLN A 292 17.67 -8.71 7.03
N PRO A 293 18.99 -8.68 7.27
CA PRO A 293 19.70 -7.43 7.52
C PRO A 293 19.55 -6.49 6.31
N VAL A 294 19.38 -5.21 6.59
CA VAL A 294 19.29 -4.17 5.54
C VAL A 294 20.62 -4.14 4.78
N PRO A 295 20.69 -4.51 3.49
CA PRO A 295 21.93 -4.41 2.74
C PRO A 295 22.35 -2.95 2.59
N CYS A 296 23.61 -2.65 2.92
CA CYS A 296 24.19 -1.34 2.67
C CYS A 296 24.29 -1.12 1.15
N PRO A 297 23.96 0.08 0.63
CA PRO A 297 24.09 0.36 -0.81
C PRO A 297 25.55 0.20 -1.26
N PRO A 298 25.80 -0.21 -2.52
CA PRO A 298 27.15 -0.38 -3.05
C PRO A 298 27.97 0.93 -2.96
N ARG A 299 29.28 0.77 -2.74
CA ARG A 299 30.25 1.88 -2.62
C ARG A 299 30.42 2.62 -3.94
#